data_b6285dc4ffbd97bf3df5e83c0e0dc6b0
#
_entry.id   b6285dc4ffbd97bf3df5e83c0e0dc6b0
#
_cell.length_a   1.000
_cell.length_b   1.000
_cell.length_c   1.000
_cell.angle_alpha   90.00
_cell.angle_beta   90.00
_cell.angle_gamma   90.00
#
_symmetry.space_group_name_H-M   'P 1'
#
loop_
_entity.id
_entity.type
_entity.pdbx_description
1 polymer ?
#
loop_
_entity_poly.entity_id
_entity_poly.type
_entity_poly.pdbx_seq_one_letter_code
_entity_poly.pdbx_strand_id
1 'polypeptide(L)'
;MIYFDNGATTFPKPLSVRKAINEAMSDYGANPGRSGHKMSVKSSEIMYSCRDNAAKLFGSENPENIIFTLNCTTALNTVIKGILKQGDHAVISSLEHNAVVRPLETLKKNKIEYSVAECVPYDDEQTIENFRKQFKSNTKLVICTHASNVFGIKLPIERIGALCRLNGILFCVDAAQSAGTADINLSDSCIDFLCTAGHKGLYGPMGTGLLIINSETTPDSLIQGGTGSDSANLNQPEILPDKYESGTPNLPGIAGLNAGIKFVLNKKTDRIYNSELGLAQMLYKRLEKAENVILYTKMPEKSHSVPVISFNIKNTESETVAKILNDSYNIAVRAGLHCAPLAHKSFGTQDTGTVRAVVSAFTTKNDVVYLSLIHISEPTRLQLI
;
A
#
# COMPACT_ATOMS: atom_id res chain seq x y z
N MET A 1 -6.90 24.37 0.98
CA MET A 1 -5.79 23.57 0.40
C MET A 1 -6.40 22.48 -0.47
N ILE A 2 -5.97 22.42 -1.71
CA ILE A 2 -6.29 21.31 -2.63
C ILE A 2 -5.27 20.19 -2.39
N TYR A 3 -5.73 18.95 -2.16
CA TYR A 3 -4.86 17.89 -1.68
C TYR A 3 -4.71 16.76 -2.71
N PHE A 4 -3.51 16.59 -3.24
CA PHE A 4 -3.12 15.55 -4.20
C PHE A 4 -2.03 14.61 -3.67
N ASP A 5 -1.67 14.66 -2.36
CA ASP A 5 -0.71 13.72 -1.77
C ASP A 5 -1.39 12.49 -1.14
N ASN A 6 -2.49 12.01 -1.74
CA ASN A 6 -3.23 10.85 -1.25
C ASN A 6 -2.41 9.54 -1.28
N GLY A 7 -1.38 9.46 -2.10
CA GLY A 7 -0.45 8.33 -2.11
C GLY A 7 0.47 8.25 -0.89
N ALA A 8 0.64 9.35 -0.13
CA ALA A 8 1.29 9.32 1.18
C ALA A 8 0.30 8.94 2.27
N THR A 9 -0.85 9.62 2.33
CA THR A 9 -2.01 9.29 3.18
C THR A 9 -3.25 9.95 2.62
N THR A 10 -4.41 9.29 2.63
CA THR A 10 -5.66 9.91 2.14
C THR A 10 -6.14 11.03 3.06
N PHE A 11 -6.57 12.13 2.47
CA PHE A 11 -7.19 13.25 3.18
C PHE A 11 -8.27 13.92 2.28
N PRO A 12 -9.44 14.32 2.87
CA PRO A 12 -9.86 14.09 4.26
C PRO A 12 -10.22 12.63 4.55
N LYS A 13 -10.31 12.26 5.83
CA LYS A 13 -10.90 10.99 6.24
C LYS A 13 -12.42 11.08 6.26
N PRO A 14 -13.16 10.01 5.91
CA PRO A 14 -14.61 9.96 6.06
C PRO A 14 -15.05 10.36 7.48
N LEU A 15 -16.20 11.02 7.59
CA LEU A 15 -16.72 11.43 8.90
C LEU A 15 -16.93 10.24 9.84
N SER A 16 -17.34 9.08 9.29
CA SER A 16 -17.48 7.82 10.03
C SER A 16 -16.20 7.38 10.74
N VAL A 17 -15.05 7.57 10.07
CA VAL A 17 -13.73 7.24 10.64
C VAL A 17 -13.43 8.10 11.86
N ARG A 18 -13.63 9.42 11.76
CA ARG A 18 -13.40 10.35 12.87
C ARG A 18 -14.32 10.05 14.06
N LYS A 19 -15.60 9.76 13.78
CA LYS A 19 -16.59 9.39 14.81
C LYS A 19 -16.18 8.09 15.51
N ALA A 20 -15.83 7.03 14.76
CA ALA A 20 -15.43 5.75 15.32
C ALA A 20 -14.21 5.85 16.25
N ILE A 21 -13.21 6.68 15.90
CA ILE A 21 -12.05 6.94 16.75
C ILE A 21 -12.47 7.61 18.07
N ASN A 22 -13.31 8.64 18.00
CA ASN A 22 -13.78 9.36 19.18
C ASN A 22 -14.61 8.45 20.09
N GLU A 23 -15.56 7.69 19.54
CA GLU A 23 -16.38 6.73 20.29
C GLU A 23 -15.51 5.66 20.99
N ALA A 24 -14.46 5.17 20.31
CA ALA A 24 -13.53 4.22 20.91
C ALA A 24 -12.79 4.80 22.12
N MET A 25 -12.50 6.10 22.13
CA MET A 25 -11.81 6.75 23.22
C MET A 25 -12.75 7.18 24.36
N SER A 26 -13.99 7.60 24.03
CA SER A 26 -14.94 8.15 25.04
C SER A 26 -15.84 7.10 25.66
N ASP A 27 -16.25 6.06 24.91
CA ASP A 27 -17.39 5.24 25.30
C ASP A 27 -16.99 3.80 25.69
N TYR A 28 -15.95 3.22 25.05
CA TYR A 28 -15.60 1.80 25.27
C TYR A 28 -14.08 1.50 25.19
N GLY A 29 -13.21 2.45 25.48
CA GLY A 29 -11.75 2.33 25.35
C GLY A 29 -11.06 1.36 26.31
N ALA A 30 -11.66 0.20 26.61
CA ALA A 30 -11.09 -0.82 27.45
C ALA A 30 -10.28 -1.84 26.65
N ASN A 31 -9.30 -2.50 27.31
CA ASN A 31 -8.46 -3.52 26.68
C ASN A 31 -9.32 -4.71 26.21
N PRO A 32 -9.32 -5.05 24.92
CA PRO A 32 -10.13 -6.15 24.39
C PRO A 32 -9.61 -7.51 24.90
N GLY A 33 -10.53 -8.47 25.08
CA GLY A 33 -10.22 -9.87 25.35
C GLY A 33 -9.68 -10.21 26.76
N ARG A 34 -9.43 -9.21 27.62
CA ARG A 34 -8.83 -9.45 28.93
C ARG A 34 -9.79 -9.36 30.13
N SER A 35 -11.03 -8.99 29.89
CA SER A 35 -12.04 -8.81 30.95
C SER A 35 -13.44 -9.09 30.42
N GLY A 36 -14.31 -9.68 31.27
CA GLY A 36 -15.70 -9.98 30.94
C GLY A 36 -16.65 -8.78 31.05
N HIS A 37 -16.16 -7.55 31.33
CA HIS A 37 -17.05 -6.40 31.47
C HIS A 37 -17.43 -5.81 30.10
N LYS A 38 -18.57 -5.11 30.06
CA LYS A 38 -19.23 -4.64 28.83
C LYS A 38 -18.32 -3.84 27.89
N MET A 39 -17.43 -2.99 28.42
CA MET A 39 -16.50 -2.20 27.59
C MET A 39 -15.47 -3.09 26.88
N SER A 40 -14.88 -4.06 27.58
CA SER A 40 -13.92 -5.01 26.99
C SER A 40 -14.57 -5.87 25.92
N VAL A 41 -15.80 -6.36 26.17
CA VAL A 41 -16.57 -7.11 25.16
C VAL A 41 -16.82 -6.26 23.92
N LYS A 42 -17.26 -5.00 24.11
CA LYS A 42 -17.47 -4.06 23.00
C LYS A 42 -16.20 -3.80 22.19
N SER A 43 -15.06 -3.65 22.85
CA SER A 43 -13.76 -3.50 22.18
C SER A 43 -13.42 -4.72 21.33
N SER A 44 -13.64 -5.93 21.85
CA SER A 44 -13.42 -7.20 21.10
C SER A 44 -14.34 -7.31 19.90
N GLU A 45 -15.62 -6.94 20.03
CA GLU A 45 -16.59 -6.92 18.92
C GLU A 45 -16.13 -5.99 17.78
N ILE A 46 -15.60 -4.81 18.10
CA ILE A 46 -15.10 -3.85 17.12
C ILE A 46 -13.87 -4.40 16.38
N MET A 47 -12.94 -5.02 17.10
CA MET A 47 -11.78 -5.67 16.50
C MET A 47 -12.19 -6.81 15.56
N TYR A 48 -13.07 -7.69 16.03
CA TYR A 48 -13.60 -8.78 15.19
C TYR A 48 -14.34 -8.26 13.97
N SER A 49 -15.19 -7.23 14.14
CA SER A 49 -15.87 -6.57 13.01
C SER A 49 -14.90 -5.98 11.99
N CYS A 50 -13.74 -5.48 12.43
CA CYS A 50 -12.71 -4.98 11.50
C CYS A 50 -12.09 -6.11 10.70
N ARG A 51 -11.77 -7.25 11.33
CA ARG A 51 -11.25 -8.45 10.64
C ARG A 51 -12.27 -8.99 9.65
N ASP A 52 -13.51 -9.15 10.06
CA ASP A 52 -14.61 -9.65 9.21
C ASP A 52 -14.83 -8.77 7.97
N ASN A 53 -14.83 -7.44 8.14
CA ASN A 53 -14.94 -6.51 7.02
C ASN A 53 -13.69 -6.52 6.11
N ALA A 54 -12.50 -6.69 6.66
CA ALA A 54 -11.28 -6.84 5.86
C ALA A 54 -11.28 -8.18 5.11
N ALA A 55 -11.71 -9.27 5.76
CA ALA A 55 -11.87 -10.58 5.13
C ALA A 55 -12.84 -10.51 3.92
N LYS A 56 -14.00 -9.86 4.10
CA LYS A 56 -14.96 -9.61 3.02
C LYS A 56 -14.38 -8.78 1.87
N LEU A 57 -13.58 -7.75 2.19
CA LEU A 57 -13.00 -6.87 1.18
C LEU A 57 -11.96 -7.58 0.31
N PHE A 58 -11.17 -8.49 0.89
CA PHE A 58 -10.07 -9.16 0.21
C PHE A 58 -10.34 -10.63 -0.16
N GLY A 59 -11.54 -11.15 0.10
CA GLY A 59 -11.87 -12.54 -0.21
C GLY A 59 -11.12 -13.55 0.67
N SER A 60 -10.82 -13.21 1.93
CA SER A 60 -10.28 -14.16 2.90
C SER A 60 -11.40 -14.97 3.54
N GLU A 61 -11.26 -16.29 3.63
CA GLU A 61 -12.28 -17.17 4.20
C GLU A 61 -12.38 -17.03 5.72
N ASN A 62 -11.25 -16.76 6.39
CA ASN A 62 -11.18 -16.72 7.84
C ASN A 62 -10.76 -15.32 8.35
N PRO A 63 -11.62 -14.62 9.13
CA PRO A 63 -11.27 -13.36 9.76
C PRO A 63 -10.04 -13.43 10.69
N GLU A 64 -9.73 -14.58 11.27
CA GLU A 64 -8.56 -14.77 12.14
C GLU A 64 -7.24 -14.67 11.38
N ASN A 65 -7.25 -14.86 10.06
CA ASN A 65 -6.08 -14.66 9.19
C ASN A 65 -5.73 -13.17 8.96
N ILE A 66 -6.59 -12.26 9.42
CA ILE A 66 -6.37 -10.81 9.32
C ILE A 66 -5.61 -10.34 10.56
N ILE A 67 -4.36 -9.96 10.40
CA ILE A 67 -3.48 -9.53 11.48
C ILE A 67 -3.36 -7.99 11.46
N PHE A 68 -3.59 -7.34 12.58
CA PHE A 68 -3.36 -5.90 12.73
C PHE A 68 -1.87 -5.62 12.88
N THR A 69 -1.38 -4.67 12.10
CA THR A 69 -0.01 -4.18 12.17
C THR A 69 0.02 -2.66 12.32
N LEU A 70 1.16 -2.10 12.71
CA LEU A 70 1.31 -0.64 12.81
C LEU A 70 1.20 0.06 11.44
N ASN A 71 1.60 -0.62 10.39
CA ASN A 71 1.62 -0.13 9.01
C ASN A 71 2.00 -1.27 8.05
N CYS A 72 1.95 -1.03 6.74
CA CYS A 72 2.38 -1.99 5.73
C CYS A 72 3.86 -2.40 5.88
N THR A 73 4.74 -1.50 6.30
CA THR A 73 6.17 -1.80 6.52
C THR A 73 6.36 -2.88 7.57
N THR A 74 5.60 -2.81 8.67
CA THR A 74 5.62 -3.87 9.71
C THR A 74 5.12 -5.20 9.16
N ALA A 75 4.02 -5.19 8.40
CA ALA A 75 3.48 -6.39 7.75
C ALA A 75 4.52 -7.06 6.83
N LEU A 76 5.13 -6.28 5.93
CA LEU A 76 6.18 -6.75 5.01
C LEU A 76 7.42 -7.28 5.75
N ASN A 77 7.88 -6.59 6.80
CA ASN A 77 9.00 -7.07 7.61
C ASN A 77 8.68 -8.39 8.31
N THR A 78 7.44 -8.58 8.80
CA THR A 78 7.00 -9.84 9.40
C THR A 78 7.12 -10.99 8.41
N VAL A 79 6.62 -10.80 7.18
CA VAL A 79 6.74 -11.84 6.14
C VAL A 79 8.20 -12.07 5.75
N ILE A 80 8.93 -11.02 5.38
CA ILE A 80 10.31 -11.14 4.86
C ILE A 80 11.23 -11.79 5.87
N LYS A 81 11.23 -11.32 7.11
CA LYS A 81 12.13 -11.83 8.16
C LYS A 81 11.66 -13.12 8.79
N GLY A 82 10.33 -13.36 8.78
CA GLY A 82 9.76 -14.56 9.35
C GLY A 82 9.84 -15.78 8.42
N ILE A 83 9.82 -15.56 7.10
CA ILE A 83 9.89 -16.64 6.10
C ILE A 83 11.33 -16.97 5.71
N LEU A 84 12.15 -15.96 5.40
CA LEU A 84 13.48 -16.20 4.84
C LEU A 84 14.48 -16.64 5.92
N LYS A 85 15.19 -17.72 5.62
CA LYS A 85 16.25 -18.30 6.46
C LYS A 85 17.60 -18.23 5.75
N GLN A 86 18.66 -18.51 6.49
CA GLN A 86 20.02 -18.54 5.93
C GLN A 86 20.11 -19.48 4.72
N GLY A 87 20.59 -18.96 3.60
CA GLY A 87 20.73 -19.69 2.34
C GLY A 87 19.52 -19.57 1.42
N ASP A 88 18.41 -18.97 1.85
CA ASP A 88 17.25 -18.72 1.00
C ASP A 88 17.50 -17.56 0.03
N HIS A 89 16.73 -17.57 -1.04
CA HIS A 89 16.69 -16.53 -2.06
C HIS A 89 15.28 -15.94 -2.19
N ALA A 90 15.20 -14.64 -2.41
CA ALA A 90 13.96 -13.95 -2.72
C ALA A 90 14.02 -13.31 -4.12
N VAL A 91 12.85 -13.15 -4.76
CA VAL A 91 12.72 -12.33 -5.97
C VAL A 91 11.78 -11.18 -5.70
N ILE A 92 12.17 -9.98 -6.11
CA ILE A 92 11.36 -8.77 -5.96
C ILE A 92 11.15 -8.06 -7.29
N SER A 93 10.12 -7.22 -7.39
CA SER A 93 9.92 -6.39 -8.56
C SER A 93 10.89 -5.19 -8.60
N SER A 94 11.16 -4.64 -9.78
CA SER A 94 11.93 -3.40 -9.94
C SER A 94 11.16 -2.15 -9.51
N LEU A 95 9.89 -2.29 -9.09
CA LEU A 95 9.05 -1.17 -8.66
C LEU A 95 8.85 -1.09 -7.13
N GLU A 96 9.62 -1.87 -6.36
CA GLU A 96 9.44 -2.01 -4.92
C GLU A 96 9.73 -0.73 -4.12
N HIS A 97 8.92 -0.55 -3.09
CA HIS A 97 9.15 0.43 -2.03
C HIS A 97 10.30 0.00 -1.10
N ASN A 98 10.95 0.96 -0.44
CA ASN A 98 12.00 0.70 0.55
C ASN A 98 11.58 -0.22 1.70
N ALA A 99 10.28 -0.39 1.95
CA ALA A 99 9.77 -1.33 2.94
C ALA A 99 10.05 -2.81 2.59
N VAL A 100 10.31 -3.10 1.31
CA VAL A 100 10.76 -4.42 0.80
C VAL A 100 12.27 -4.45 0.64
N VAL A 101 12.86 -3.45 0.00
CA VAL A 101 14.29 -3.44 -0.34
C VAL A 101 15.19 -3.43 0.90
N ARG A 102 14.91 -2.52 1.85
CA ARG A 102 15.78 -2.34 3.03
C ARG A 102 15.86 -3.55 3.95
N PRO A 103 14.78 -4.26 4.30
CA PRO A 103 14.90 -5.49 5.08
C PRO A 103 15.69 -6.57 4.32
N LEU A 104 15.53 -6.73 3.01
CA LEU A 104 16.31 -7.68 2.21
C LEU A 104 17.79 -7.32 2.17
N GLU A 105 18.14 -6.04 1.97
CA GLU A 105 19.53 -5.57 2.08
C GLU A 105 20.13 -5.88 3.46
N THR A 106 19.34 -5.72 4.52
CA THR A 106 19.78 -6.06 5.88
C THR A 106 20.02 -7.55 6.03
N LEU A 107 19.23 -8.41 5.40
CA LEU A 107 19.33 -9.86 5.51
C LEU A 107 20.51 -10.46 4.72
N LYS A 108 21.14 -9.73 3.80
CA LYS A 108 22.37 -10.19 3.10
C LYS A 108 23.46 -10.60 4.06
N LYS A 109 23.60 -9.92 5.20
CA LYS A 109 24.56 -10.30 6.25
C LYS A 109 24.31 -11.68 6.84
N ASN A 110 23.08 -12.19 6.72
CA ASN A 110 22.67 -13.53 7.16
C ASN A 110 22.69 -14.53 5.98
N LYS A 111 23.40 -14.23 4.88
CA LYS A 111 23.49 -15.07 3.68
C LYS A 111 22.14 -15.35 3.04
N ILE A 112 21.22 -14.38 3.09
CA ILE A 112 19.98 -14.37 2.35
C ILE A 112 20.18 -13.45 1.15
N GLU A 113 19.96 -13.94 -0.05
CA GLU A 113 20.14 -13.19 -1.30
C GLU A 113 18.80 -12.82 -1.90
N TYR A 114 18.78 -11.81 -2.75
CA TYR A 114 17.64 -11.52 -3.58
C TYR A 114 18.03 -11.08 -5.00
N SER A 115 17.13 -11.31 -5.94
CA SER A 115 17.20 -10.83 -7.33
C SER A 115 16.05 -9.87 -7.61
N VAL A 116 16.28 -8.96 -8.56
CA VAL A 116 15.27 -7.99 -9.01
C VAL A 116 14.77 -8.40 -10.38
N ALA A 117 13.47 -8.65 -10.50
CA ALA A 117 12.79 -8.86 -11.76
C ALA A 117 12.40 -7.51 -12.38
N GLU A 118 12.90 -7.23 -13.57
CA GLU A 118 12.56 -6.01 -14.30
C GLU A 118 11.09 -6.02 -14.72
N CYS A 119 10.34 -5.02 -14.31
CA CYS A 119 8.96 -4.83 -14.71
C CYS A 119 8.89 -3.96 -15.96
N VAL A 120 8.31 -4.49 -17.03
CA VAL A 120 8.12 -3.76 -18.28
C VAL A 120 6.73 -3.15 -18.30
N PRO A 121 6.61 -1.81 -18.23
CA PRO A 121 5.30 -1.16 -18.20
C PRO A 121 4.44 -1.56 -19.40
N TYR A 122 3.20 -1.99 -19.14
CA TYR A 122 2.21 -2.37 -20.17
C TYR A 122 2.56 -3.64 -20.96
N ASP A 123 3.55 -4.43 -20.51
CA ASP A 123 3.91 -5.73 -21.06
C ASP A 123 4.00 -6.77 -19.95
N ASP A 124 2.84 -7.38 -19.67
CA ASP A 124 2.71 -8.40 -18.62
C ASP A 124 3.50 -9.66 -18.96
N GLU A 125 3.54 -10.06 -20.24
CA GLU A 125 4.26 -11.25 -20.68
C GLU A 125 5.75 -11.15 -20.40
N GLN A 126 6.36 -10.02 -20.81
CA GLN A 126 7.76 -9.79 -20.56
C GLN A 126 8.08 -9.66 -19.07
N THR A 127 7.17 -8.99 -18.31
CA THR A 127 7.30 -8.87 -16.84
C THR A 127 7.31 -10.25 -16.18
N ILE A 128 6.36 -11.14 -16.51
CA ILE A 128 6.28 -12.49 -15.96
C ILE A 128 7.52 -13.32 -16.32
N GLU A 129 7.97 -13.23 -17.58
CA GLU A 129 9.19 -13.92 -18.03
C GLU A 129 10.43 -13.43 -17.26
N ASN A 130 10.50 -12.15 -16.95
CA ASN A 130 11.58 -11.59 -16.14
C ASN A 130 11.55 -12.12 -14.69
N PHE A 131 10.38 -12.31 -14.09
CA PHE A 131 10.26 -12.99 -12.79
C PHE A 131 10.74 -14.44 -12.89
N ARG A 132 10.31 -15.19 -13.90
CA ARG A 132 10.71 -16.60 -14.12
C ARG A 132 12.22 -16.75 -14.22
N LYS A 133 12.90 -15.88 -14.95
CA LYS A 133 14.36 -15.90 -15.13
C LYS A 133 15.13 -15.68 -13.83
N GLN A 134 14.53 -15.04 -12.81
CA GLN A 134 15.17 -14.83 -11.53
C GLN A 134 15.03 -16.01 -10.56
N PHE A 135 14.20 -17.01 -10.87
CA PHE A 135 14.00 -18.15 -9.99
C PHE A 135 15.24 -19.03 -9.95
N LYS A 136 15.66 -19.38 -8.73
CA LYS A 136 16.75 -20.31 -8.40
C LYS A 136 16.18 -21.50 -7.62
N SER A 137 16.95 -22.59 -7.50
CA SER A 137 16.54 -23.77 -6.72
C SER A 137 16.25 -23.47 -5.25
N ASN A 138 16.84 -22.42 -4.70
CA ASN A 138 16.65 -21.97 -3.32
C ASN A 138 15.73 -20.72 -3.23
N THR A 139 14.99 -20.36 -4.29
CA THR A 139 14.01 -19.27 -4.22
C THR A 139 12.85 -19.70 -3.33
N LYS A 140 12.66 -18.98 -2.21
CA LYS A 140 11.65 -19.29 -1.20
C LYS A 140 10.46 -18.33 -1.25
N LEU A 141 10.70 -17.06 -1.61
CA LEU A 141 9.69 -16.00 -1.54
C LEU A 141 9.80 -15.06 -2.74
N VAL A 142 8.66 -14.76 -3.35
CA VAL A 142 8.51 -13.63 -4.28
C VAL A 142 7.77 -12.51 -3.54
N ILE A 143 8.27 -11.29 -3.61
CA ILE A 143 7.58 -10.10 -3.11
C ILE A 143 7.33 -9.17 -4.28
N CYS A 144 6.07 -8.76 -4.48
CA CYS A 144 5.69 -7.90 -5.59
C CYS A 144 4.76 -6.79 -5.11
N THR A 145 5.11 -5.54 -5.39
CA THR A 145 4.12 -4.47 -5.24
C THR A 145 3.01 -4.65 -6.27
N HIS A 146 1.75 -4.58 -5.85
CA HIS A 146 0.62 -4.61 -6.79
C HIS A 146 0.57 -3.35 -7.65
N ALA A 147 0.95 -2.21 -7.08
CA ALA A 147 0.98 -0.95 -7.80
C ALA A 147 2.12 -0.05 -7.33
N SER A 148 2.88 0.48 -8.28
CA SER A 148 3.96 1.43 -8.01
C SER A 148 3.42 2.67 -7.31
N ASN A 149 4.01 3.01 -6.18
CA ASN A 149 3.69 4.24 -5.46
C ASN A 149 4.24 5.51 -6.13
N VAL A 150 5.04 5.37 -7.18
CA VAL A 150 5.60 6.48 -7.96
C VAL A 150 4.85 6.64 -9.27
N PHE A 151 4.85 5.61 -10.10
CA PHE A 151 4.39 5.69 -11.49
C PHE A 151 2.96 5.16 -11.70
N GLY A 152 2.32 4.63 -10.65
CA GLY A 152 0.97 4.09 -10.76
C GLY A 152 0.83 2.85 -11.63
N ILE A 153 1.94 2.26 -12.08
CA ILE A 153 1.92 1.01 -12.85
C ILE A 153 1.41 -0.12 -11.96
N LYS A 154 0.39 -0.81 -12.43
CA LYS A 154 -0.19 -1.99 -11.79
C LYS A 154 0.44 -3.26 -12.38
N LEU A 155 0.91 -4.16 -11.54
CA LEU A 155 1.54 -5.42 -11.93
C LEU A 155 0.52 -6.57 -11.92
N PRO A 156 0.69 -7.58 -12.79
CA PRO A 156 -0.23 -8.71 -12.96
C PRO A 156 -0.07 -9.75 -11.84
N ILE A 157 -0.49 -9.42 -10.63
CA ILE A 157 -0.26 -10.24 -9.42
C ILE A 157 -0.92 -11.62 -9.51
N GLU A 158 -2.05 -11.76 -10.20
CA GLU A 158 -2.73 -13.03 -10.41
C GLU A 158 -1.83 -14.00 -11.21
N ARG A 159 -1.19 -13.50 -12.25
CA ARG A 159 -0.31 -14.29 -13.13
C ARG A 159 1.04 -14.57 -12.46
N ILE A 160 1.59 -13.60 -11.73
CA ILE A 160 2.82 -13.79 -10.92
C ILE A 160 2.55 -14.82 -9.82
N GLY A 161 1.41 -14.74 -9.13
CA GLY A 161 1.00 -15.71 -8.11
C GLY A 161 0.86 -17.12 -8.69
N ALA A 162 0.23 -17.27 -9.85
CA ALA A 162 0.13 -18.55 -10.54
C ALA A 162 1.52 -19.13 -10.90
N LEU A 163 2.44 -18.28 -11.37
CA LEU A 163 3.84 -18.68 -11.65
C LEU A 163 4.54 -19.15 -10.36
N CYS A 164 4.35 -18.44 -9.24
CA CYS A 164 4.92 -18.82 -7.94
C CYS A 164 4.38 -20.16 -7.47
N ARG A 165 3.07 -20.37 -7.53
CA ARG A 165 2.40 -21.63 -7.14
C ARG A 165 2.91 -22.82 -7.93
N LEU A 166 3.08 -22.67 -9.25
CA LEU A 166 3.62 -23.72 -10.14
C LEU A 166 5.06 -24.12 -9.77
N ASN A 167 5.82 -23.25 -9.12
CA ASN A 167 7.20 -23.50 -8.70
C ASN A 167 7.35 -23.77 -7.20
N GLY A 168 6.26 -23.87 -6.44
CA GLY A 168 6.29 -24.09 -4.99
C GLY A 168 6.93 -22.94 -4.20
N ILE A 169 6.85 -21.72 -4.73
CA ILE A 169 7.41 -20.49 -4.16
C ILE A 169 6.29 -19.68 -3.51
N LEU A 170 6.51 -19.21 -2.28
CA LEU A 170 5.57 -18.36 -1.56
C LEU A 170 5.48 -16.97 -2.21
N PHE A 171 4.28 -16.39 -2.22
CA PHE A 171 4.01 -15.11 -2.86
C PHE A 171 3.44 -14.08 -1.87
N CYS A 172 4.16 -12.96 -1.70
CA CYS A 172 3.78 -11.82 -0.88
C CYS A 172 3.48 -10.59 -1.75
N VAL A 173 2.33 -9.98 -1.55
CA VAL A 173 1.92 -8.77 -2.27
C VAL A 173 1.93 -7.55 -1.35
N ASP A 174 2.68 -6.50 -1.76
CA ASP A 174 2.54 -5.16 -1.20
C ASP A 174 1.38 -4.44 -1.89
N ALA A 175 0.25 -4.36 -1.20
CA ALA A 175 -0.96 -3.70 -1.67
C ALA A 175 -1.13 -2.28 -1.10
N ALA A 176 -0.06 -1.63 -0.62
CA ALA A 176 -0.16 -0.32 0.02
C ALA A 176 -0.75 0.79 -0.87
N GLN A 177 -0.66 0.66 -2.20
CA GLN A 177 -1.22 1.64 -3.14
C GLN A 177 -2.48 1.16 -3.86
N SER A 178 -2.84 -0.10 -3.71
CA SER A 178 -3.96 -0.71 -4.43
C SER A 178 -5.12 -1.14 -3.53
N ALA A 179 -4.86 -1.48 -2.26
CA ALA A 179 -5.91 -1.86 -1.32
C ALA A 179 -6.98 -0.76 -1.17
N GLY A 180 -8.24 -1.12 -1.39
CA GLY A 180 -9.37 -0.19 -1.36
C GLY A 180 -9.55 0.66 -2.64
N THR A 181 -8.61 0.59 -3.58
CA THR A 181 -8.66 1.29 -4.87
C THR A 181 -8.78 0.29 -6.02
N ALA A 182 -7.89 -0.71 -6.12
CA ALA A 182 -8.01 -1.79 -7.08
C ALA A 182 -8.60 -3.04 -6.42
N ASP A 183 -9.26 -3.88 -7.21
CA ASP A 183 -9.79 -5.15 -6.74
C ASP A 183 -8.65 -6.14 -6.46
N ILE A 184 -8.72 -6.84 -5.32
CA ILE A 184 -7.79 -7.87 -4.91
C ILE A 184 -8.63 -8.98 -4.26
N ASN A 185 -8.59 -10.17 -4.84
CA ASN A 185 -9.26 -11.35 -4.30
C ASN A 185 -8.21 -12.44 -4.01
N LEU A 186 -8.05 -12.78 -2.75
CA LEU A 186 -7.07 -13.77 -2.29
C LEU A 186 -7.34 -15.17 -2.85
N SER A 187 -8.61 -15.54 -3.01
CA SER A 187 -8.99 -16.85 -3.55
C SER A 187 -8.51 -17.05 -4.99
N ASP A 188 -8.50 -15.97 -5.79
CA ASP A 188 -8.24 -16.04 -7.23
C ASP A 188 -6.80 -15.73 -7.61
N SER A 189 -6.03 -15.11 -6.71
CA SER A 189 -4.73 -14.49 -7.02
C SER A 189 -3.50 -15.33 -6.64
N CYS A 190 -3.68 -16.51 -6.06
CA CYS A 190 -2.58 -17.34 -5.53
C CYS A 190 -1.62 -16.58 -4.58
N ILE A 191 -2.15 -15.64 -3.81
CA ILE A 191 -1.40 -14.82 -2.86
C ILE A 191 -1.32 -15.58 -1.54
N ASP A 192 -0.11 -15.76 -0.98
CA ASP A 192 0.10 -16.33 0.35
C ASP A 192 0.03 -15.25 1.44
N PHE A 193 0.56 -14.07 1.16
CA PHE A 193 0.60 -12.96 2.11
C PHE A 193 0.21 -11.66 1.41
N LEU A 194 -0.79 -10.96 1.97
CA LEU A 194 -1.16 -9.62 1.51
C LEU A 194 -0.85 -8.60 2.59
N CYS A 195 -0.02 -7.60 2.27
CA CYS A 195 0.38 -6.53 3.16
C CYS A 195 -0.22 -5.20 2.72
N THR A 196 -0.87 -4.45 3.63
CA THR A 196 -1.43 -3.15 3.26
C THR A 196 -1.39 -2.12 4.38
N ALA A 197 -1.53 -0.84 4.01
CA ALA A 197 -1.59 0.30 4.90
C ALA A 197 -3.05 0.71 5.14
N GLY A 198 -3.45 0.86 6.40
CA GLY A 198 -4.80 1.29 6.73
C GLY A 198 -5.12 2.74 6.37
N HIS A 199 -4.10 3.61 6.32
CA HIS A 199 -4.28 5.05 6.19
C HIS A 199 -4.31 5.58 4.74
N LYS A 200 -4.19 4.71 3.73
CA LYS A 200 -4.26 5.06 2.30
C LYS A 200 -5.65 4.72 1.74
N GLY A 201 -5.77 3.91 0.71
CA GLY A 201 -7.04 3.57 0.07
C GLY A 201 -8.08 2.87 0.96
N LEU A 202 -7.70 2.37 2.14
CA LEU A 202 -8.65 1.90 3.15
C LEU A 202 -9.24 3.03 4.02
N TYR A 203 -8.83 4.28 3.84
CA TYR A 203 -9.32 5.48 4.52
C TYR A 203 -9.25 5.47 6.06
N GLY A 204 -8.56 4.52 6.67
CA GLY A 204 -8.31 4.45 8.11
C GLY A 204 -7.30 5.50 8.60
N PRO A 205 -7.03 5.57 9.91
CA PRO A 205 -6.02 6.47 10.47
C PRO A 205 -4.60 5.95 10.24
N MET A 206 -3.61 6.84 10.39
CA MET A 206 -2.21 6.46 10.50
C MET A 206 -1.99 5.54 11.71
N GLY A 207 -0.92 4.75 11.71
CA GLY A 207 -0.65 3.78 12.77
C GLY A 207 -1.53 2.53 12.70
N THR A 208 -2.06 2.23 11.50
CA THR A 208 -2.80 1.00 11.19
C THR A 208 -2.34 0.40 9.87
N GLY A 209 -2.29 -0.93 9.83
CA GLY A 209 -2.02 -1.74 8.65
C GLY A 209 -2.56 -3.14 8.85
N LEU A 210 -2.53 -3.95 7.80
CA LEU A 210 -2.95 -5.34 7.83
C LEU A 210 -1.89 -6.23 7.18
N LEU A 211 -1.69 -7.39 7.79
CA LEU A 211 -1.11 -8.58 7.17
C LEU A 211 -2.23 -9.60 7.07
N ILE A 212 -2.50 -10.11 5.88
CA ILE A 212 -3.46 -11.19 5.66
C ILE A 212 -2.68 -12.44 5.27
N ILE A 213 -2.86 -13.52 6.02
CA ILE A 213 -2.19 -14.80 5.82
C ILE A 213 -3.17 -15.75 5.13
N ASN A 214 -2.85 -16.12 3.90
CA ASN A 214 -3.65 -17.05 3.08
C ASN A 214 -2.81 -18.28 2.69
N SER A 215 -2.00 -18.76 3.63
CA SER A 215 -1.05 -19.85 3.44
C SER A 215 -1.03 -20.73 4.69
N GLU A 216 -0.77 -22.03 4.50
CA GLU A 216 -0.46 -22.92 5.62
C GLU A 216 0.91 -22.62 6.25
N THR A 217 1.82 -22.04 5.46
CA THR A 217 3.10 -21.56 5.96
C THR A 217 2.93 -20.22 6.65
N THR A 218 3.21 -20.16 7.93
CA THR A 218 3.14 -18.92 8.72
C THR A 218 4.55 -18.37 9.00
N PRO A 219 4.80 -17.06 8.84
CA PRO A 219 6.08 -16.44 9.21
C PRO A 219 6.41 -16.63 10.70
N ASP A 220 7.68 -16.62 11.06
CA ASP A 220 8.06 -16.46 12.46
C ASP A 220 7.64 -15.07 12.96
N SER A 221 7.16 -14.98 14.20
CA SER A 221 6.79 -13.69 14.79
C SER A 221 8.03 -12.83 15.06
N LEU A 222 7.95 -11.54 14.69
CA LEU A 222 9.05 -10.58 14.97
C LEU A 222 9.04 -10.07 16.41
N ILE A 223 7.86 -10.06 17.02
CA ILE A 223 7.64 -9.50 18.36
C ILE A 223 6.94 -10.57 19.19
N GLN A 224 7.52 -10.92 20.31
CA GLN A 224 6.95 -11.84 21.30
C GLN A 224 6.50 -11.05 22.53
N GLY A 225 5.40 -11.48 23.15
CA GLY A 225 4.88 -10.82 24.36
C GLY A 225 3.48 -11.30 24.73
N GLY A 226 2.88 -10.64 25.70
CA GLY A 226 1.54 -11.02 26.18
C GLY A 226 0.47 -10.76 25.11
N THR A 227 -0.27 -11.79 24.76
CA THR A 227 -1.38 -11.76 23.78
C THR A 227 -2.75 -11.75 24.44
N GLY A 228 -2.81 -12.10 25.74
CA GLY A 228 -4.06 -12.24 26.51
C GLY A 228 -4.63 -13.65 26.53
N SER A 229 -4.12 -14.54 25.69
CA SER A 229 -4.40 -15.99 25.67
C SER A 229 -3.22 -16.76 26.22
N ASP A 230 -3.44 -18.00 26.69
CA ASP A 230 -2.44 -18.98 27.14
C ASP A 230 -1.33 -18.40 28.03
N SER A 231 -1.74 -17.61 29.02
CA SER A 231 -0.81 -16.83 29.88
C SER A 231 0.13 -17.70 30.75
N ALA A 232 -0.14 -18.98 30.90
CA ALA A 232 0.70 -19.92 31.63
C ALA A 232 1.87 -20.46 30.79
N ASN A 233 1.76 -20.43 29.47
CA ASN A 233 2.78 -20.88 28.55
C ASN A 233 3.88 -19.82 28.38
N LEU A 234 5.12 -20.20 28.43
CA LEU A 234 6.28 -19.33 28.26
C LEU A 234 6.61 -19.07 26.76
N ASN A 235 6.10 -19.90 25.87
CA ASN A 235 6.29 -19.72 24.44
C ASN A 235 5.22 -18.80 23.84
N GLN A 236 5.56 -18.12 22.74
CA GLN A 236 4.60 -17.35 21.96
C GLN A 236 3.53 -18.31 21.40
N PRO A 237 2.23 -17.95 21.46
CA PRO A 237 1.18 -18.75 20.85
C PRO A 237 1.39 -18.91 19.34
N GLU A 238 1.05 -20.09 18.80
CA GLU A 238 1.08 -20.36 17.34
C GLU A 238 -0.28 -20.11 16.66
N ILE A 239 -1.34 -19.89 17.45
CA ILE A 239 -2.68 -19.66 16.95
C ILE A 239 -2.83 -18.24 16.43
N LEU A 240 -3.52 -18.06 15.28
CA LEU A 240 -3.85 -16.75 14.72
C LEU A 240 -5.08 -16.18 15.43
N PRO A 241 -5.14 -14.88 15.62
CA PRO A 241 -4.14 -13.83 15.30
C PRO A 241 -3.06 -13.65 16.38
N ASP A 242 -3.15 -14.34 17.51
CA ASP A 242 -2.35 -14.11 18.72
C ASP A 242 -0.84 -14.27 18.49
N LYS A 243 -0.44 -15.13 17.54
CA LYS A 243 0.96 -15.30 17.13
C LYS A 243 1.64 -13.96 16.80
N TYR A 244 0.91 -12.98 16.26
CA TYR A 244 1.48 -11.73 15.77
C TYR A 244 1.01 -10.48 16.52
N GLU A 245 0.03 -10.59 17.39
CA GLU A 245 -0.60 -9.43 18.06
C GLU A 245 -0.24 -9.34 19.54
N SER A 246 1.08 -9.32 19.81
CA SER A 246 1.59 -9.12 21.17
C SER A 246 1.42 -7.66 21.62
N GLY A 247 1.01 -7.50 22.89
CA GLY A 247 0.79 -6.19 23.50
C GLY A 247 -0.63 -5.67 23.37
N THR A 248 -0.91 -4.52 23.99
CA THR A 248 -2.23 -3.89 23.91
C THR A 248 -2.46 -3.27 22.54
N PRO A 249 -3.53 -3.66 21.81
CA PRO A 249 -3.77 -3.18 20.47
C PRO A 249 -4.20 -1.70 20.42
N ASN A 250 -3.97 -1.06 19.27
CA ASN A 250 -4.44 0.29 18.97
C ASN A 250 -5.95 0.29 18.68
N LEU A 251 -6.78 0.09 19.71
CA LEU A 251 -8.23 0.02 19.57
C LEU A 251 -8.85 1.23 18.84
N PRO A 252 -8.52 2.50 19.18
CA PRO A 252 -9.09 3.64 18.46
C PRO A 252 -8.70 3.64 16.97
N GLY A 253 -7.45 3.27 16.67
CA GLY A 253 -6.99 3.13 15.29
C GLY A 253 -7.72 2.04 14.53
N ILE A 254 -7.94 0.88 15.15
CA ILE A 254 -8.67 -0.26 14.56
C ILE A 254 -10.15 0.09 14.35
N ALA A 255 -10.78 0.79 15.29
CA ALA A 255 -12.16 1.29 15.12
C ALA A 255 -12.28 2.23 13.92
N GLY A 256 -11.31 3.15 13.78
CA GLY A 256 -11.23 4.03 12.62
C GLY A 256 -10.97 3.27 11.32
N LEU A 257 -10.09 2.27 11.33
CA LEU A 257 -9.81 1.41 10.17
C LEU A 257 -11.08 0.62 9.76
N ASN A 258 -11.80 0.05 10.73
CA ASN A 258 -13.08 -0.63 10.47
C ASN A 258 -14.08 0.29 9.76
N ALA A 259 -14.21 1.54 10.23
CA ALA A 259 -15.08 2.51 9.59
C ALA A 259 -14.61 2.90 8.18
N GLY A 260 -13.30 2.95 7.95
CA GLY A 260 -12.70 3.17 6.63
C GLY A 260 -12.97 2.02 5.67
N ILE A 261 -12.76 0.77 6.11
CA ILE A 261 -13.08 -0.43 5.31
C ILE A 261 -14.57 -0.49 4.98
N LYS A 262 -15.45 -0.21 5.95
CA LYS A 262 -16.91 -0.11 5.71
C LYS A 262 -17.25 0.98 4.68
N PHE A 263 -16.55 2.11 4.70
CA PHE A 263 -16.73 3.15 3.68
C PHE A 263 -16.40 2.61 2.28
N VAL A 264 -15.27 1.88 2.13
CA VAL A 264 -14.87 1.26 0.86
C VAL A 264 -15.89 0.22 0.40
N LEU A 265 -16.31 -0.70 1.28
CA LEU A 265 -17.32 -1.73 0.97
C LEU A 265 -18.64 -1.10 0.51
N ASN A 266 -19.14 -0.08 1.23
CA ASN A 266 -20.39 0.61 0.91
C ASN A 266 -20.32 1.39 -0.41
N LYS A 267 -19.20 2.03 -0.69
CA LYS A 267 -18.95 2.76 -1.95
C LYS A 267 -18.71 1.80 -3.11
N LYS A 268 -18.23 0.58 -2.84
CA LYS A 268 -17.70 -0.45 -3.75
C LYS A 268 -16.37 -0.01 -4.38
N THR A 269 -15.37 -0.87 -4.26
CA THR A 269 -14.00 -0.64 -4.76
C THR A 269 -14.00 -0.21 -6.23
N ASP A 270 -14.76 -0.90 -7.09
CA ASP A 270 -14.88 -0.56 -8.51
C ASP A 270 -15.39 0.86 -8.77
N ARG A 271 -16.35 1.35 -7.98
CA ARG A 271 -16.88 2.73 -8.14
C ARG A 271 -15.85 3.77 -7.70
N ILE A 272 -15.14 3.52 -6.61
CA ILE A 272 -14.03 4.38 -6.16
C ILE A 272 -12.98 4.42 -7.26
N TYR A 273 -12.52 3.26 -7.71
CA TYR A 273 -11.50 3.14 -8.74
C TYR A 273 -11.87 3.86 -10.03
N ASN A 274 -13.06 3.60 -10.58
CA ASN A 274 -13.49 4.24 -11.84
C ASN A 274 -13.60 5.76 -11.72
N SER A 275 -14.05 6.26 -10.56
CA SER A 275 -14.11 7.70 -10.29
C SER A 275 -12.72 8.33 -10.24
N GLU A 276 -11.81 7.72 -9.47
CA GLU A 276 -10.44 8.18 -9.31
C GLU A 276 -9.65 8.07 -10.62
N LEU A 277 -9.83 6.97 -11.37
CA LEU A 277 -9.20 6.78 -12.67
C LEU A 277 -9.64 7.86 -13.67
N GLY A 278 -10.94 8.17 -13.71
CA GLY A 278 -11.46 9.23 -14.56
C GLY A 278 -10.88 10.62 -14.24
N LEU A 279 -10.64 10.92 -12.95
CA LEU A 279 -9.98 12.14 -12.51
C LEU A 279 -8.48 12.14 -12.90
N ALA A 280 -7.79 11.01 -12.73
CA ALA A 280 -6.39 10.87 -13.12
C ALA A 280 -6.22 11.01 -14.66
N GLN A 281 -7.11 10.41 -15.45
CA GLN A 281 -7.14 10.59 -16.91
C GLN A 281 -7.40 12.05 -17.31
N MET A 282 -8.30 12.73 -16.60
CA MET A 282 -8.57 14.15 -16.82
C MET A 282 -7.32 15.00 -16.53
N LEU A 283 -6.61 14.71 -15.43
CA LEU A 283 -5.35 15.38 -15.08
C LEU A 283 -4.29 15.11 -16.15
N TYR A 284 -4.10 13.86 -16.53
CA TYR A 284 -3.12 13.45 -17.54
C TYR A 284 -3.32 14.21 -18.86
N LYS A 285 -4.54 14.17 -19.42
CA LYS A 285 -4.89 14.88 -20.68
C LYS A 285 -4.64 16.39 -20.65
N ARG A 286 -4.68 16.98 -19.47
CA ARG A 286 -4.41 18.40 -19.29
C ARG A 286 -2.91 18.70 -19.19
N LEU A 287 -2.19 17.87 -18.44
CA LEU A 287 -0.73 17.96 -18.32
C LEU A 287 -0.04 17.68 -19.66
N GLU A 288 -0.52 16.70 -20.43
CA GLU A 288 0.00 16.34 -21.75
C GLU A 288 -0.02 17.49 -22.77
N LYS A 289 -0.94 18.45 -22.61
CA LYS A 289 -1.04 19.64 -23.47
C LYS A 289 -0.01 20.73 -23.19
N ALA A 290 0.67 20.65 -22.04
CA ALA A 290 1.67 21.61 -21.63
C ALA A 290 3.05 21.19 -22.13
N GLU A 291 3.65 21.99 -23.03
CA GLU A 291 4.93 21.68 -23.71
C GLU A 291 6.13 21.51 -22.75
N ASN A 292 6.06 22.13 -21.58
CA ASN A 292 7.11 22.05 -20.55
C ASN A 292 6.93 20.92 -19.55
N VAL A 293 5.85 20.13 -19.62
CA VAL A 293 5.59 18.97 -18.75
C VAL A 293 6.23 17.71 -19.35
N ILE A 294 6.85 16.92 -18.49
CA ILE A 294 7.36 15.57 -18.79
C ILE A 294 6.47 14.58 -18.06
N LEU A 295 5.80 13.70 -18.78
CA LEU A 295 5.03 12.58 -18.27
C LEU A 295 5.82 11.29 -18.46
N TYR A 296 5.85 10.43 -17.45
CA TYR A 296 6.70 9.21 -17.44
C TYR A 296 5.93 7.94 -17.81
N THR A 297 4.61 8.00 -17.83
CA THR A 297 3.75 6.85 -18.13
C THR A 297 2.75 7.20 -19.24
N LYS A 298 2.11 6.19 -19.83
CA LYS A 298 0.95 6.41 -20.70
C LYS A 298 -0.24 6.90 -19.86
N MET A 299 -1.28 7.37 -20.55
CA MET A 299 -2.55 7.72 -19.91
C MET A 299 -3.05 6.52 -19.08
N PRO A 300 -3.44 6.72 -17.81
CA PRO A 300 -3.88 5.63 -16.95
C PRO A 300 -5.03 4.82 -17.53
N GLU A 301 -4.92 3.50 -17.49
CA GLU A 301 -5.91 2.54 -17.94
C GLU A 301 -6.24 1.54 -16.83
N LYS A 302 -7.46 1.01 -16.81
CA LYS A 302 -7.93 0.10 -15.76
C LYS A 302 -7.07 -1.16 -15.63
N SER A 303 -6.57 -1.68 -16.73
CA SER A 303 -5.74 -2.89 -16.78
C SER A 303 -4.38 -2.74 -16.10
N HIS A 304 -3.72 -1.59 -16.30
CA HIS A 304 -2.30 -1.42 -15.98
C HIS A 304 -1.99 -0.24 -15.05
N SER A 305 -2.99 0.44 -14.49
CA SER A 305 -2.72 1.64 -13.70
C SER A 305 -3.59 1.77 -12.47
N VAL A 306 -3.06 2.40 -11.43
CA VAL A 306 -3.81 3.04 -10.34
C VAL A 306 -3.79 4.56 -10.54
N PRO A 307 -4.67 5.34 -9.88
CA PRO A 307 -4.85 6.78 -10.13
C PRO A 307 -3.71 7.65 -9.57
N VAL A 308 -2.48 7.36 -9.99
CA VAL A 308 -1.24 8.07 -9.64
C VAL A 308 -0.66 8.70 -10.91
N ILE A 309 -0.37 9.99 -10.88
CA ILE A 309 0.30 10.70 -11.98
C ILE A 309 1.63 11.25 -11.46
N SER A 310 2.73 10.82 -12.07
CA SER A 310 4.05 11.42 -11.87
C SER A 310 4.48 12.21 -13.10
N PHE A 311 4.99 13.41 -12.83
CA PHE A 311 5.44 14.34 -13.86
C PHE A 311 6.59 15.19 -13.37
N ASN A 312 7.30 15.84 -14.28
CA ASN A 312 8.24 16.91 -13.98
C ASN A 312 8.00 18.10 -14.91
N ILE A 313 8.56 19.24 -14.55
CA ILE A 313 8.63 20.42 -15.41
C ILE A 313 10.07 20.50 -15.95
N LYS A 314 10.21 20.71 -17.27
CA LYS A 314 11.53 20.86 -17.90
C LYS A 314 12.34 21.94 -17.20
N ASN A 315 13.61 21.65 -16.95
CA ASN A 315 14.58 22.56 -16.33
C ASN A 315 14.21 23.05 -14.91
N THR A 316 13.35 22.31 -14.20
CA THR A 316 12.95 22.68 -12.83
C THR A 316 13.00 21.41 -11.95
N GLU A 317 13.64 21.49 -10.80
CA GLU A 317 13.70 20.41 -9.82
C GLU A 317 12.30 20.07 -9.27
N SER A 318 12.04 18.79 -9.03
CA SER A 318 10.72 18.32 -8.57
C SER A 318 10.30 18.96 -7.24
N GLU A 319 11.24 19.15 -6.30
CA GLU A 319 11.00 19.76 -5.01
C GLU A 319 10.64 21.24 -5.13
N THR A 320 11.28 21.96 -6.07
CA THR A 320 10.96 23.36 -6.39
C THR A 320 9.56 23.50 -6.94
N VAL A 321 9.16 22.60 -7.85
CA VAL A 321 7.77 22.56 -8.38
C VAL A 321 6.77 22.34 -7.25
N ALA A 322 7.00 21.36 -6.38
CA ALA A 322 6.11 21.09 -5.25
C ALA A 322 6.02 22.26 -4.28
N LYS A 323 7.13 22.95 -4.01
CA LYS A 323 7.16 24.15 -3.18
C LYS A 323 6.33 25.29 -3.78
N ILE A 324 6.49 25.58 -5.06
CA ILE A 324 5.71 26.61 -5.76
C ILE A 324 4.20 26.29 -5.72
N LEU A 325 3.83 25.02 -5.98
CA LEU A 325 2.44 24.57 -5.92
C LEU A 325 1.84 24.79 -4.52
N ASN A 326 2.61 24.49 -3.47
CA ASN A 326 2.18 24.72 -2.09
C ASN A 326 2.05 26.19 -1.76
N ASP A 327 3.15 26.97 -1.93
CA ASP A 327 3.28 28.31 -1.39
C ASP A 327 2.45 29.33 -2.17
N SER A 328 2.39 29.21 -3.50
CA SER A 328 1.70 30.16 -4.37
C SER A 328 0.26 29.76 -4.69
N TYR A 329 -0.06 28.46 -4.70
CA TYR A 329 -1.35 27.96 -5.19
C TYR A 329 -2.13 27.15 -4.17
N ASN A 330 -1.57 26.93 -2.97
CA ASN A 330 -2.21 26.15 -1.89
C ASN A 330 -2.60 24.72 -2.34
N ILE A 331 -1.71 24.08 -3.15
CA ILE A 331 -1.85 22.71 -3.65
C ILE A 331 -0.78 21.83 -3.04
N ALA A 332 -1.21 20.77 -2.35
CA ALA A 332 -0.33 19.75 -1.78
C ALA A 332 -0.09 18.61 -2.78
N VAL A 333 1.14 18.46 -3.22
CA VAL A 333 1.69 17.31 -3.96
C VAL A 333 2.92 16.80 -3.23
N ARG A 334 3.47 15.67 -3.64
CA ARG A 334 4.75 15.18 -3.13
C ARG A 334 5.80 15.18 -4.22
N ALA A 335 7.07 15.49 -3.86
CA ALA A 335 8.21 15.44 -4.77
C ALA A 335 9.32 14.53 -4.25
N GLY A 336 10.30 14.22 -5.10
CA GLY A 336 11.50 13.43 -4.82
C GLY A 336 11.38 11.95 -5.16
N LEU A 337 12.09 11.08 -4.41
CA LEU A 337 12.24 9.65 -4.73
C LEU A 337 11.14 8.76 -4.14
N HIS A 338 10.17 9.28 -3.42
CA HIS A 338 8.99 8.57 -2.89
C HIS A 338 9.29 7.23 -2.17
N CYS A 339 10.50 7.07 -1.63
CA CYS A 339 10.99 5.83 -1.01
C CYS A 339 11.00 4.61 -1.95
N ALA A 340 11.15 4.80 -3.26
CA ALA A 340 11.17 3.72 -4.26
C ALA A 340 12.34 3.89 -5.26
N PRO A 341 13.60 3.78 -4.81
CA PRO A 341 14.77 4.05 -5.64
C PRO A 341 14.88 3.12 -6.86
N LEU A 342 14.43 1.87 -6.74
CA LEU A 342 14.44 0.93 -7.87
C LEU A 342 13.49 1.37 -8.98
N ALA A 343 12.29 1.84 -8.63
CA ALA A 343 11.35 2.38 -9.59
C ALA A 343 11.93 3.59 -10.33
N HIS A 344 12.55 4.52 -9.60
CA HIS A 344 13.23 5.66 -10.22
C HIS A 344 14.38 5.25 -11.13
N LYS A 345 15.12 4.19 -10.77
CA LYS A 345 16.18 3.62 -11.63
C LYS A 345 15.59 3.07 -12.93
N SER A 346 14.50 2.31 -12.87
CA SER A 346 13.83 1.75 -14.06
C SER A 346 13.29 2.83 -15.00
N PHE A 347 12.92 4.01 -14.48
CA PHE A 347 12.38 5.13 -15.26
C PHE A 347 13.40 6.27 -15.52
N GLY A 348 14.67 6.11 -15.15
CA GLY A 348 15.71 7.12 -15.39
C GLY A 348 15.50 8.45 -14.64
N THR A 349 14.82 8.41 -13.49
CA THR A 349 14.50 9.61 -12.69
C THR A 349 15.16 9.61 -11.31
N GLN A 350 16.21 8.81 -11.13
CA GLN A 350 16.89 8.66 -9.85
C GLN A 350 17.58 9.96 -9.36
N ASP A 351 18.04 10.78 -10.29
CA ASP A 351 18.75 12.03 -9.98
C ASP A 351 17.79 13.22 -9.86
N THR A 352 16.63 13.17 -10.51
CA THR A 352 15.65 14.28 -10.55
C THR A 352 14.46 14.08 -9.63
N GLY A 353 14.20 12.85 -9.18
CA GLY A 353 12.92 12.53 -8.57
C GLY A 353 11.74 12.82 -9.50
N THR A 354 10.54 12.85 -8.97
CA THR A 354 9.33 13.26 -9.69
C THR A 354 8.39 14.03 -8.77
N VAL A 355 7.56 14.90 -9.34
CA VAL A 355 6.34 15.39 -8.70
C VAL A 355 5.25 14.34 -8.87
N ARG A 356 4.58 13.99 -7.79
CA ARG A 356 3.51 12.99 -7.80
C ARG A 356 2.20 13.60 -7.33
N ALA A 357 1.16 13.47 -8.14
CA ALA A 357 -0.22 13.83 -7.81
C ALA A 357 -1.07 12.55 -7.75
N VAL A 358 -1.78 12.36 -6.64
CA VAL A 358 -2.66 11.21 -6.41
C VAL A 358 -4.03 11.70 -5.97
N VAL A 359 -5.06 11.30 -6.70
CA VAL A 359 -6.45 11.62 -6.38
C VAL A 359 -7.04 10.64 -5.36
N SER A 360 -8.21 10.95 -4.81
CA SER A 360 -8.97 10.08 -3.90
C SER A 360 -10.45 10.21 -4.16
N ALA A 361 -11.27 9.42 -3.45
CA ALA A 361 -12.74 9.52 -3.51
C ALA A 361 -13.30 10.89 -3.11
N PHE A 362 -12.48 11.78 -2.58
CA PHE A 362 -12.86 13.15 -2.18
C PHE A 362 -12.32 14.23 -3.12
N THR A 363 -11.48 13.88 -4.07
CA THR A 363 -10.95 14.81 -5.08
C THR A 363 -12.07 15.18 -6.06
N THR A 364 -12.20 16.46 -6.38
CA THR A 364 -13.21 16.96 -7.31
C THR A 364 -12.64 17.25 -8.69
N LYS A 365 -13.51 17.35 -9.71
CA LYS A 365 -13.11 17.80 -11.04
C LYS A 365 -12.51 19.21 -11.01
N ASN A 366 -13.03 20.10 -10.16
CA ASN A 366 -12.51 21.46 -10.01
C ASN A 366 -11.08 21.48 -9.46
N ASP A 367 -10.74 20.58 -8.52
CA ASP A 367 -9.37 20.44 -8.01
C ASP A 367 -8.40 20.08 -9.15
N VAL A 368 -8.80 19.11 -9.99
CA VAL A 368 -8.01 18.70 -11.17
C VAL A 368 -7.85 19.84 -12.19
N VAL A 369 -8.93 20.57 -12.47
CA VAL A 369 -8.88 21.75 -13.35
C VAL A 369 -7.91 22.77 -12.79
N TYR A 370 -8.01 23.10 -11.52
CA TYR A 370 -7.18 24.10 -10.87
C TYR A 370 -5.69 23.76 -10.93
N LEU A 371 -5.31 22.52 -10.57
CA LEU A 371 -3.92 22.06 -10.68
C LEU A 371 -3.38 22.19 -12.12
N SER A 372 -4.21 21.88 -13.13
CA SER A 372 -3.80 21.90 -14.53
C SER A 372 -3.68 23.29 -15.14
N LEU A 373 -4.44 24.28 -14.65
CA LEU A 373 -4.42 25.66 -15.18
C LEU A 373 -3.13 26.41 -14.82
N ILE A 374 -2.47 26.03 -13.75
CA ILE A 374 -1.25 26.67 -13.26
C ILE A 374 -0.11 26.58 -14.29
N HIS A 375 -0.07 25.49 -15.06
CA HIS A 375 0.93 25.28 -16.12
C HIS A 375 0.64 26.10 -17.40
N ILE A 376 -0.59 26.57 -17.59
CA ILE A 376 -1.03 27.28 -18.80
C ILE A 376 -0.97 28.80 -18.59
N SER A 377 -1.27 29.29 -17.40
CA SER A 377 -1.46 30.71 -17.13
C SER A 377 -0.18 31.48 -16.78
N GLU A 378 0.90 30.80 -16.33
CA GLU A 378 2.17 31.46 -15.97
C GLU A 378 3.43 30.64 -16.33
N PRO A 379 3.68 30.39 -17.63
CA PRO A 379 4.97 29.77 -18.02
C PRO A 379 6.18 30.59 -17.59
N THR A 380 6.02 31.89 -17.42
CA THR A 380 7.12 32.82 -17.08
C THR A 380 7.54 32.79 -15.61
N ARG A 381 6.65 32.52 -14.66
CA ARG A 381 7.02 32.43 -13.23
C ARG A 381 7.73 31.12 -12.88
N LEU A 382 7.45 30.02 -13.57
CA LEU A 382 8.17 28.75 -13.42
C LEU A 382 9.51 28.75 -14.19
N GLN A 383 9.73 29.72 -15.09
CA GLN A 383 11.00 29.90 -15.83
C GLN A 383 11.94 30.94 -15.20
N LEU A 384 11.48 31.71 -14.22
CA LEU A 384 12.25 32.82 -13.61
C LEU A 384 12.84 32.50 -12.24
N ILE A 385 12.93 31.25 -11.87
CA ILE A 385 13.70 30.75 -10.74
C ILE A 385 14.66 29.65 -11.29
#